data_bac5377ea828f7c3326a1fc65c304ab0
#
_entry.id   bac5377ea828f7c3326a1fc65c304ab0
#
_cell.length_a   1.000
_cell.length_b   1.000
_cell.length_c   1.000
_cell.angle_alpha   90.00
_cell.angle_beta   90.00
_cell.angle_gamma   90.00
#
_symmetry.space_group_name_H-M   'P 1'
#
loop_
_entity.id
_entity.type
_entity.pdbx_description
1 polymer ?
#
loop_
_entity_poly.entity_id
_entity_poly.type
_entity_poly.pdbx_seq_one_letter_code
_entity_poly.pdbx_strand_id
1 'polypeptide(L)'
;QCLENDLYIADTLCHGKFPDSKRRQLAKRGIQLDTKLEDDAKFQAGTLDFIAFNYYSSTVCMLDESQYPQGNHFKGGKNPRLPETEWGWQIDPTGLRYALNLMDRRYQLPILISENGIGMEEQLSGSELLDDAPRIAYLKAHLQALKQALTEDQVHCIGYCLWSCFDLISATTG
;
A
#
# COMPACT_ATOMS: atom_id res chain seq x y z
N GLN A 1 3.26 10.72 -12.53
CA GLN A 1 1.79 10.96 -12.63
C GLN A 1 0.99 9.98 -11.74
N CYS A 2 1.30 8.66 -11.73
CA CYS A 2 0.63 7.69 -10.84
C CYS A 2 0.80 8.07 -9.36
N LEU A 3 2.02 8.24 -8.87
CA LEU A 3 2.27 8.62 -7.48
C LEU A 3 1.57 9.93 -7.08
N GLU A 4 1.50 10.93 -7.96
CA GLU A 4 0.79 12.17 -7.68
C GLU A 4 -0.74 11.96 -7.56
N ASN A 5 -1.28 10.97 -8.28
CA ASN A 5 -2.71 10.65 -8.18
C ASN A 5 -3.03 9.86 -6.91
N ASP A 6 -2.10 9.03 -6.45
CA ASP A 6 -2.34 8.13 -5.32
C ASP A 6 -2.01 8.80 -3.98
N LEU A 7 -0.95 9.62 -3.95
CA LEU A 7 -0.41 10.17 -2.71
C LEU A 7 -0.91 11.59 -2.35
N TYR A 8 -1.71 12.27 -3.19
CA TYR A 8 -2.08 13.67 -2.91
C TYR A 8 -2.88 13.87 -1.61
N ILE A 9 -3.63 12.87 -1.17
CA ILE A 9 -4.34 12.90 0.11
C ILE A 9 -3.33 12.80 1.25
N ALA A 10 -2.43 11.81 1.20
CA ALA A 10 -1.36 11.67 2.18
C ALA A 10 -0.45 12.90 2.21
N ASP A 11 -0.10 13.46 1.04
CA ASP A 11 0.65 14.73 0.96
C ASP A 11 -0.06 15.86 1.70
N THR A 12 -1.39 15.97 1.53
CA THR A 12 -2.18 17.02 2.19
C THR A 12 -2.15 16.84 3.71
N LEU A 13 -2.36 15.62 4.18
CA LEU A 13 -2.44 15.31 5.61
C LEU A 13 -1.07 15.38 6.31
N CYS A 14 -0.01 14.97 5.62
CA CYS A 14 1.33 14.99 6.20
C CYS A 14 1.98 16.38 6.15
N HIS A 15 1.76 17.14 5.07
CA HIS A 15 2.38 18.45 4.90
C HIS A 15 1.49 19.62 5.30
N GLY A 16 0.23 19.36 5.67
CA GLY A 16 -0.72 20.41 6.04
C GLY A 16 -1.06 21.37 4.90
N LYS A 17 -0.90 20.93 3.64
CA LYS A 17 -1.18 21.75 2.46
C LYS A 17 -1.61 20.87 1.28
N PHE A 18 -2.69 21.27 0.61
CA PHE A 18 -3.08 20.58 -0.63
C PHE A 18 -2.04 20.82 -1.74
N PRO A 19 -1.56 19.75 -2.44
CA PRO A 19 -0.46 19.88 -3.40
C PRO A 19 -0.78 20.77 -4.60
N ASP A 20 0.08 21.74 -4.90
CA ASP A 20 -0.08 22.63 -6.05
C ASP A 20 -0.05 21.90 -7.40
N SER A 21 0.69 20.78 -7.50
CA SER A 21 0.70 19.91 -8.67
C SER A 21 -0.71 19.37 -8.95
N LYS A 22 -1.40 18.92 -7.90
CA LYS A 22 -2.77 18.40 -8.00
C LYS A 22 -3.78 19.49 -8.33
N ARG A 23 -3.64 20.69 -7.76
CA ARG A 23 -4.47 21.85 -8.15
C ARG A 23 -4.34 22.14 -9.65
N ARG A 24 -3.12 22.20 -10.18
CA ARG A 24 -2.88 22.43 -11.62
C ARG A 24 -3.47 21.30 -12.49
N GLN A 25 -3.37 20.05 -12.05
CA GLN A 25 -3.94 18.92 -12.76
C GLN A 25 -5.47 18.99 -12.83
N LEU A 26 -6.13 19.33 -11.73
CA LEU A 26 -7.59 19.50 -11.66
C LEU A 26 -8.06 20.68 -12.53
N ALA A 27 -7.35 21.81 -12.45
CA ALA A 27 -7.65 23.00 -13.28
C ALA A 27 -7.59 22.69 -14.78
N LYS A 28 -6.60 21.89 -15.24
CA LYS A 28 -6.53 21.45 -16.65
C LYS A 28 -7.73 20.60 -17.08
N ARG A 29 -8.42 19.97 -16.13
CA ARG A 29 -9.65 19.19 -16.36
C ARG A 29 -10.93 20.03 -16.17
N GLY A 30 -10.81 21.35 -15.97
CA GLY A 30 -11.93 22.25 -15.73
C GLY A 30 -12.52 22.13 -14.31
N ILE A 31 -11.83 21.45 -13.40
CA ILE A 31 -12.27 21.28 -12.01
C ILE A 31 -11.64 22.37 -11.15
N GLN A 32 -12.46 23.23 -10.56
CA GLN A 32 -12.03 24.22 -9.58
C GLN A 32 -12.35 23.70 -8.17
N LEU A 33 -11.36 23.76 -7.28
CA LEU A 33 -11.57 23.44 -5.87
C LEU A 33 -12.17 24.67 -5.17
N ASP A 34 -13.30 24.51 -4.50
CA ASP A 34 -13.88 25.51 -3.61
C ASP A 34 -13.11 25.51 -2.30
N THR A 35 -11.97 26.22 -2.29
CA THR A 35 -11.09 26.34 -1.12
C THR A 35 -11.11 27.77 -0.61
N LYS A 36 -11.15 27.93 0.72
CA LYS A 36 -11.11 29.20 1.42
C LYS A 36 -9.72 29.45 2.03
N LEU A 37 -9.37 30.69 2.30
CA LEU A 37 -8.11 31.05 2.95
C LEU A 37 -7.91 30.35 4.30
N GLU A 38 -9.00 30.14 5.04
CA GLU A 38 -9.00 29.45 6.34
C GLU A 38 -8.71 27.95 6.25
N ASP A 39 -8.86 27.32 5.08
CA ASP A 39 -8.65 25.88 4.90
C ASP A 39 -7.16 25.49 5.03
N ASP A 40 -6.24 26.34 4.60
CA ASP A 40 -4.81 26.11 4.76
C ASP A 40 -4.43 26.05 6.26
N ALA A 41 -5.05 26.91 7.09
CA ALA A 41 -4.82 26.86 8.54
C ALA A 41 -5.39 25.59 9.18
N LYS A 42 -6.56 25.11 8.69
CA LYS A 42 -7.14 23.83 9.14
C LYS A 42 -6.28 22.64 8.75
N PHE A 43 -5.74 22.61 7.52
CA PHE A 43 -4.84 21.57 7.09
C PHE A 43 -3.55 21.53 7.94
N GLN A 44 -2.97 22.69 8.23
CA GLN A 44 -1.79 22.77 9.08
C GLN A 44 -2.05 22.33 10.52
N ALA A 45 -3.21 22.65 11.06
CA ALA A 45 -3.59 22.24 12.42
C ALA A 45 -3.91 20.73 12.51
N GLY A 46 -4.23 20.08 11.39
CA GLY A 46 -4.62 18.67 11.29
C GLY A 46 -3.56 17.75 10.70
N THR A 47 -2.28 18.11 10.75
CA THR A 47 -1.20 17.22 10.28
C THR A 47 -1.07 15.98 11.12
N LEU A 48 -0.58 14.89 10.49
CA LEU A 48 -0.42 13.59 11.12
C LEU A 48 0.86 13.52 11.95
N ASP A 49 0.80 12.80 13.09
CA ASP A 49 1.97 12.47 13.91
C ASP A 49 2.71 11.22 13.39
N PHE A 50 2.04 10.36 12.66
CA PHE A 50 2.59 9.19 11.97
C PHE A 50 1.76 8.84 10.76
N ILE A 51 2.30 8.05 9.85
CA ILE A 51 1.57 7.53 8.67
C ILE A 51 1.40 6.01 8.78
N ALA A 52 0.18 5.52 8.54
CA ALA A 52 -0.10 4.10 8.47
C ALA A 52 -0.54 3.70 7.06
N PHE A 53 -0.10 2.53 6.60
CA PHE A 53 -0.58 1.99 5.32
C PHE A 53 -0.62 0.45 5.34
N ASN A 54 -1.49 -0.10 4.49
CA ASN A 54 -1.60 -1.52 4.24
C ASN A 54 -0.73 -1.90 3.05
N TYR A 55 -0.02 -3.02 3.15
CA TYR A 55 0.75 -3.56 2.05
C TYR A 55 0.42 -5.03 1.82
N TYR A 56 -0.07 -5.37 0.64
CA TYR A 56 -0.35 -6.76 0.26
C TYR A 56 0.38 -7.17 -1.02
N SER A 57 0.43 -6.26 -1.98
CA SER A 57 0.94 -6.52 -3.32
C SER A 57 1.39 -5.22 -3.97
N SER A 58 2.21 -5.31 -5.01
CA SER A 58 2.53 -4.20 -5.89
C SER A 58 1.78 -4.32 -7.22
N THR A 59 1.58 -3.21 -7.88
CA THR A 59 0.96 -3.16 -9.21
C THR A 59 1.78 -2.29 -10.15
N VAL A 60 1.69 -2.56 -11.44
CA VAL A 60 2.37 -1.77 -12.48
C VAL A 60 1.40 -0.75 -13.06
N CYS A 61 1.82 0.51 -13.13
CA CYS A 61 1.09 1.52 -13.87
C CYS A 61 1.23 1.29 -15.37
N MET A 62 0.12 1.20 -16.08
CA MET A 62 0.07 1.05 -17.53
C MET A 62 -0.52 2.30 -18.16
N LEU A 63 -0.08 2.63 -19.39
CA LEU A 63 -0.62 3.75 -20.14
C LEU A 63 -2.06 3.49 -20.62
N ASP A 64 -2.36 2.24 -20.90
CA ASP A 64 -3.69 1.78 -21.34
C ASP A 64 -4.34 0.98 -20.20
N GLU A 65 -5.24 1.62 -19.48
CA GLU A 65 -5.96 1.02 -18.35
C GLU A 65 -6.91 -0.10 -18.78
N SER A 66 -7.28 -0.18 -20.08
CA SER A 66 -8.13 -1.26 -20.59
C SER A 66 -7.44 -2.63 -20.55
N GLN A 67 -6.10 -2.63 -20.43
CA GLN A 67 -5.28 -3.84 -20.32
C GLN A 67 -5.12 -4.33 -18.86
N TYR A 68 -5.73 -3.66 -17.90
CA TYR A 68 -5.71 -4.13 -16.52
C TYR A 68 -6.53 -5.44 -16.40
N PRO A 69 -6.00 -6.43 -15.65
CA PRO A 69 -6.72 -7.68 -15.41
C PRO A 69 -8.10 -7.40 -14.82
N GLN A 70 -9.13 -8.00 -15.41
CA GLN A 70 -10.48 -7.93 -14.87
C GLN A 70 -10.56 -8.76 -13.58
N GLY A 71 -11.29 -8.25 -12.58
CA GLY A 71 -11.50 -8.95 -11.32
C GLY A 71 -10.32 -8.95 -10.35
N ASN A 72 -9.23 -8.25 -10.67
CA ASN A 72 -8.16 -8.04 -9.72
C ASN A 72 -8.60 -7.04 -8.65
N HIS A 73 -8.52 -7.44 -7.40
CA HIS A 73 -8.86 -6.60 -6.25
C HIS A 73 -7.95 -5.36 -6.17
N PHE A 74 -6.69 -5.51 -6.54
CA PHE A 74 -5.73 -4.44 -6.69
C PHE A 74 -5.70 -3.95 -8.13
N LYS A 75 -6.32 -2.82 -8.40
CA LYS A 75 -6.30 -2.19 -9.73
C LYS A 75 -4.86 -1.94 -10.17
N GLY A 76 -4.52 -2.30 -11.39
CA GLY A 76 -3.20 -2.08 -11.97
C GLY A 76 -2.72 -3.25 -12.83
N GLY A 77 -1.65 -3.04 -13.56
CA GLY A 77 -0.99 -4.07 -14.35
C GLY A 77 -0.19 -5.04 -13.48
N LYS A 78 0.10 -6.21 -14.03
CA LYS A 78 0.94 -7.22 -13.40
C LYS A 78 2.40 -7.08 -13.85
N ASN A 79 3.33 -7.29 -12.93
CA ASN A 79 4.75 -7.47 -13.24
C ASN A 79 4.99 -8.95 -13.60
N PRO A 80 5.35 -9.29 -14.85
CA PRO A 80 5.50 -10.69 -15.28
C PRO A 80 6.69 -11.42 -14.62
N ARG A 81 7.48 -10.72 -13.81
CA ARG A 81 8.63 -11.29 -13.09
C ARG A 81 8.32 -11.66 -11.64
N LEU A 82 7.13 -11.31 -11.14
CA LEU A 82 6.73 -11.63 -9.78
C LEU A 82 5.85 -12.88 -9.76
N PRO A 83 6.03 -13.77 -8.78
CA PRO A 83 5.08 -14.84 -8.52
C PRO A 83 3.75 -14.27 -8.04
N GLU A 84 2.68 -15.02 -8.24
CA GLU A 84 1.33 -14.64 -7.80
C GLU A 84 0.60 -15.84 -7.22
N THR A 85 -0.42 -15.57 -6.41
CA THR A 85 -1.37 -16.59 -5.93
C THR A 85 -2.43 -16.86 -6.99
N GLU A 86 -3.28 -17.87 -6.75
CA GLU A 86 -4.42 -18.23 -7.59
C GLU A 86 -5.43 -17.07 -7.72
N TRP A 87 -5.47 -16.18 -6.73
CA TRP A 87 -6.27 -14.94 -6.76
C TRP A 87 -5.60 -13.80 -7.54
N GLY A 88 -4.40 -14.03 -8.09
CA GLY A 88 -3.66 -13.04 -8.86
C GLY A 88 -2.96 -11.98 -8.00
N TRP A 89 -2.78 -12.24 -6.71
CA TRP A 89 -2.01 -11.36 -5.83
C TRP A 89 -0.52 -11.59 -6.03
N GLN A 90 0.18 -10.55 -6.46
CA GLN A 90 1.62 -10.62 -6.70
C GLN A 90 2.39 -10.54 -5.39
N ILE A 91 3.38 -11.42 -5.25
CA ILE A 91 4.23 -11.51 -4.05
C ILE A 91 5.48 -10.66 -4.29
N ASP A 92 5.53 -9.49 -3.65
CA ASP A 92 6.61 -8.51 -3.84
C ASP A 92 7.15 -7.96 -2.52
N PRO A 93 8.02 -8.70 -1.83
CA PRO A 93 8.67 -8.19 -0.62
C PRO A 93 9.60 -6.99 -0.88
N THR A 94 10.20 -6.90 -2.09
CA THR A 94 11.01 -5.75 -2.48
C THR A 94 10.16 -4.49 -2.62
N GLY A 95 8.93 -4.63 -3.11
CA GLY A 95 7.95 -3.55 -3.18
C GLY A 95 7.61 -3.00 -1.79
N LEU A 96 7.51 -3.84 -0.76
CA LEU A 96 7.34 -3.37 0.62
C LEU A 96 8.52 -2.49 1.06
N ARG A 97 9.77 -2.96 0.85
CA ARG A 97 10.97 -2.17 1.17
C ARG A 97 10.98 -0.84 0.41
N TYR A 98 10.59 -0.86 -0.87
CA TYR A 98 10.47 0.35 -1.68
C TYR A 98 9.40 1.31 -1.13
N ALA A 99 8.21 0.81 -0.79
CA ALA A 99 7.13 1.61 -0.24
C ALA A 99 7.54 2.29 1.09
N LEU A 100 8.19 1.55 1.98
CA LEU A 100 8.72 2.08 3.23
C LEU A 100 9.71 3.22 2.99
N ASN A 101 10.69 3.01 2.09
CA ASN A 101 11.66 4.04 1.73
C ASN A 101 11.00 5.26 1.07
N LEU A 102 9.98 5.06 0.24
CA LEU A 102 9.24 6.14 -0.41
C LEU A 102 8.51 7.00 0.63
N MET A 103 7.80 6.37 1.57
CA MET A 103 7.04 7.06 2.62
C MET A 103 7.98 7.80 3.58
N ASP A 104 9.06 7.15 4.02
CA ASP A 104 10.05 7.75 4.91
C ASP A 104 10.68 9.02 4.30
N ARG A 105 11.19 8.93 3.07
CA ARG A 105 11.81 10.07 2.37
C ARG A 105 10.83 11.19 2.05
N ARG A 106 9.56 10.85 1.78
CA ARG A 106 8.56 11.83 1.38
C ARG A 106 7.99 12.58 2.57
N TYR A 107 7.72 11.90 3.68
CA TYR A 107 6.96 12.46 4.80
C TYR A 107 7.78 12.69 6.05
N GLN A 108 8.87 11.96 6.23
CA GLN A 108 9.75 12.05 7.41
C GLN A 108 8.97 11.90 8.73
N LEU A 109 7.93 11.07 8.72
CA LEU A 109 7.09 10.71 9.85
C LEU A 109 7.30 9.25 10.23
N PRO A 110 7.06 8.88 11.50
CA PRO A 110 7.00 7.46 11.86
C PRO A 110 6.03 6.68 11.00
N ILE A 111 6.38 5.45 10.62
CA ILE A 111 5.58 4.62 9.72
C ILE A 111 5.04 3.41 10.48
N LEU A 112 3.75 3.10 10.31
CA LEU A 112 3.11 1.88 10.76
C LEU A 112 2.63 1.06 9.56
N ILE A 113 3.08 -0.18 9.42
CA ILE A 113 2.43 -1.13 8.52
C ILE A 113 1.20 -1.66 9.25
N SER A 114 0.02 -1.16 8.89
CA SER A 114 -1.24 -1.49 9.56
C SER A 114 -1.81 -2.84 9.15
N GLU A 115 -1.46 -3.31 7.94
CA GLU A 115 -1.82 -4.65 7.48
C GLU A 115 -0.76 -5.17 6.50
N ASN A 116 -0.43 -6.46 6.64
CA ASN A 116 0.31 -7.24 5.64
C ASN A 116 -0.11 -8.70 5.72
N GLY A 117 -0.35 -9.32 4.60
CA GLY A 117 -0.81 -10.70 4.51
C GLY A 117 -0.99 -11.12 3.06
N ILE A 118 -1.47 -12.33 2.84
CA ILE A 118 -1.70 -12.86 1.50
C ILE A 118 -2.99 -13.69 1.47
N GLY A 119 -3.79 -13.50 0.42
CA GLY A 119 -4.92 -14.35 0.09
C GLY A 119 -4.52 -15.42 -0.93
N MET A 120 -4.96 -16.66 -0.68
CA MET A 120 -4.73 -17.80 -1.57
C MET A 120 -5.83 -18.84 -1.39
N GLU A 121 -5.96 -19.74 -2.37
CA GLU A 121 -6.85 -20.89 -2.23
C GLU A 121 -6.24 -21.93 -1.29
N GLU A 122 -7.08 -22.48 -0.42
CA GLU A 122 -6.70 -23.51 0.52
C GLU A 122 -7.66 -24.68 0.45
N GLN A 123 -7.12 -25.88 0.51
CA GLN A 123 -7.90 -27.10 0.56
C GLN A 123 -7.66 -27.81 1.89
N LEU A 124 -8.69 -27.92 2.70
CA LEU A 124 -8.65 -28.75 3.90
C LEU A 124 -8.72 -30.23 3.49
N SER A 125 -7.67 -30.98 3.74
CA SER A 125 -7.61 -32.42 3.54
C SER A 125 -7.93 -33.15 4.86
N GLY A 126 -9.21 -33.42 5.12
CA GLY A 126 -9.63 -34.19 6.30
C GLY A 126 -9.63 -33.40 7.62
N SER A 127 -9.34 -34.07 8.73
CA SER A 127 -9.36 -33.51 10.09
C SER A 127 -8.00 -32.94 10.52
N GLU A 128 -7.07 -32.77 9.62
CA GLU A 128 -5.70 -32.37 9.91
C GLU A 128 -5.53 -30.85 9.88
N LEU A 129 -4.51 -30.38 10.57
CA LEU A 129 -4.08 -28.99 10.53
C LEU A 129 -3.65 -28.61 9.12
N LEU A 130 -4.04 -27.42 8.67
CA LEU A 130 -3.60 -26.89 7.39
C LEU A 130 -2.09 -26.66 7.41
N ASP A 131 -1.39 -27.11 6.35
CA ASP A 131 0.02 -26.74 6.15
C ASP A 131 0.10 -25.31 5.61
N ASP A 132 0.43 -24.35 6.47
CA ASP A 132 0.51 -22.95 6.15
C ASP A 132 1.88 -22.50 5.58
N ALA A 133 2.65 -23.44 5.02
CA ALA A 133 3.97 -23.17 4.47
C ALA A 133 4.01 -21.99 3.48
N PRO A 134 3.03 -21.81 2.56
CA PRO A 134 3.04 -20.68 1.64
C PRO A 134 2.89 -19.32 2.34
N ARG A 135 1.99 -19.18 3.35
CA ARG A 135 1.87 -17.95 4.14
C ARG A 135 3.12 -17.68 4.96
N ILE A 136 3.67 -18.72 5.59
CA ILE A 136 4.93 -18.62 6.33
C ILE A 136 6.05 -18.10 5.42
N ALA A 137 6.16 -18.62 4.19
CA ALA A 137 7.15 -18.17 3.22
C ALA A 137 6.94 -16.70 2.82
N TYR A 138 5.70 -16.31 2.54
CA TYR A 138 5.33 -14.92 2.25
C TYR A 138 5.75 -13.98 3.37
N LEU A 139 5.32 -14.28 4.59
CA LEU A 139 5.61 -13.46 5.77
C LEU A 139 7.11 -13.36 6.04
N LYS A 140 7.82 -14.49 5.95
CA LYS A 140 9.27 -14.53 6.14
C LYS A 140 10.01 -13.61 5.16
N ALA A 141 9.60 -13.62 3.88
CA ALA A 141 10.18 -12.75 2.84
C ALA A 141 9.89 -11.27 3.12
N HIS A 142 8.65 -10.92 3.51
CA HIS A 142 8.26 -9.54 3.81
C HIS A 142 8.89 -9.03 5.10
N LEU A 143 8.99 -9.84 6.14
CA LEU A 143 9.71 -9.49 7.38
C LEU A 143 11.21 -9.32 7.13
N GLN A 144 11.81 -10.08 6.21
CA GLN A 144 13.20 -9.86 5.81
C GLN A 144 13.38 -8.53 5.08
N ALA A 145 12.45 -8.15 4.18
CA ALA A 145 12.45 -6.86 3.51
C ALA A 145 12.26 -5.69 4.50
N LEU A 146 11.34 -5.84 5.46
CA LEU A 146 11.17 -4.89 6.57
C LEU A 146 12.45 -4.74 7.38
N LYS A 147 13.09 -5.86 7.76
CA LYS A 147 14.35 -5.83 8.48
C LYS A 147 15.41 -5.04 7.71
N GLN A 148 15.53 -5.25 6.40
CA GLN A 148 16.48 -4.51 5.57
C GLN A 148 16.14 -3.01 5.54
N ALA A 149 14.87 -2.64 5.40
CA ALA A 149 14.45 -1.24 5.47
C ALA A 149 14.86 -0.58 6.79
N LEU A 150 14.72 -1.29 7.92
CA LEU A 150 15.10 -0.78 9.24
C LEU A 150 16.62 -0.70 9.44
N THR A 151 17.38 -1.73 9.02
CA THR A 151 18.79 -1.87 9.38
C THR A 151 19.76 -1.32 8.33
N GLU A 152 19.40 -1.38 7.07
CA GLU A 152 20.24 -0.92 5.95
C GLU A 152 19.80 0.47 5.48
N ASP A 153 18.48 0.71 5.37
CA ASP A 153 17.93 1.97 4.85
C ASP A 153 17.60 2.98 5.96
N GLN A 154 17.61 2.55 7.24
CA GLN A 154 17.32 3.35 8.42
C GLN A 154 15.93 3.99 8.44
N VAL A 155 14.96 3.34 7.81
CA VAL A 155 13.56 3.78 7.78
C VAL A 155 12.98 3.77 9.19
N HIS A 156 12.26 4.82 9.57
CA HIS A 156 11.61 4.94 10.87
C HIS A 156 10.26 4.23 10.88
N CYS A 157 10.25 2.90 10.86
CA CYS A 157 9.03 2.10 11.02
C CYS A 157 8.84 1.71 12.48
N ILE A 158 7.69 2.08 13.07
CA ILE A 158 7.35 1.90 14.50
C ILE A 158 6.51 0.66 14.79
N GLY A 159 5.97 0.01 13.76
CA GLY A 159 5.14 -1.18 13.97
C GLY A 159 4.79 -1.91 12.68
N TYR A 160 4.39 -3.17 12.86
CA TYR A 160 3.96 -4.06 11.79
C TYR A 160 2.84 -4.96 12.32
N CYS A 161 1.69 -4.94 11.63
CA CYS A 161 0.53 -5.74 11.94
C CYS A 161 0.27 -6.77 10.85
N LEU A 162 0.11 -8.02 11.26
CA LEU A 162 -0.35 -9.08 10.37
C LEU A 162 -1.86 -8.97 10.13
N TRP A 163 -2.27 -9.24 8.92
CA TRP A 163 -3.64 -9.52 8.55
C TRP A 163 -3.81 -11.01 8.26
N SER A 164 -4.45 -11.84 9.08
CA SER A 164 -5.01 -11.61 10.41
C SER A 164 -4.41 -12.63 11.38
N CYS A 165 -4.76 -12.57 12.68
CA CYS A 165 -4.24 -13.53 13.67
C CYS A 165 -4.98 -14.88 13.65
N PHE A 166 -6.07 -15.00 12.89
CA PHE A 166 -6.86 -16.22 12.65
C PHE A 166 -7.61 -16.09 11.33
N ASP A 167 -8.08 -17.21 10.81
CA ASP A 167 -8.81 -17.25 9.55
C ASP A 167 -10.13 -16.49 9.63
N LEU A 168 -10.39 -15.69 8.60
CA LEU A 168 -11.57 -14.87 8.47
C LEU A 168 -12.24 -15.16 7.12
N ILE A 169 -13.56 -15.12 7.09
CA ILE A 169 -14.28 -15.02 5.83
C ILE A 169 -14.03 -13.63 5.25
N SER A 170 -13.39 -13.59 4.09
CA SER A 170 -13.14 -12.33 3.41
C SER A 170 -14.45 -11.70 2.91
N ALA A 171 -14.64 -10.40 3.17
CA ALA A 171 -15.78 -9.65 2.68
C ALA A 171 -15.83 -9.54 1.14
N THR A 172 -14.74 -9.83 0.45
CA THR A 172 -14.56 -9.59 -0.98
C THR A 172 -14.30 -10.85 -1.80
N THR A 173 -13.77 -11.89 -1.19
CA THR A 173 -13.41 -13.14 -1.87
C THR A 173 -14.15 -14.37 -1.35
N GLY A 174 -14.92 -14.24 -0.28
CA GLY A 174 -15.74 -15.32 0.31
C GLY A 174 -15.00 -16.17 1.31
#